data_bd24290ad72a2ee226ad689f78b166f2
#
_entry.id   bd24290ad72a2ee226ad689f78b166f2
#
_cell.length_a   1.000
_cell.length_b   1.000
_cell.length_c   1.000
_cell.angle_alpha   90.00
_cell.angle_beta   90.00
_cell.angle_gamma   90.00
#
_symmetry.space_group_name_H-M   'P 1'
#
loop_
_entity.id
_entity.type
_entity.pdbx_description
1 polymer ?
#
loop_
_entity_poly.entity_id
_entity_poly.type
_entity_poly.pdbx_seq_one_letter_code
_entity_poly.pdbx_strand_id
1 'polypeptide(L)'
;MRHFAIVGSGPAGFYTAEALERAYGGNARIDIIDRYPVPYGLIRFGVAPDHQSLKAVSKRYDKVAESAGVDFVGNVTVGRDVSVSELLEVYDAVILATGAPHDRKLGIPGEDLPGVIGSAEFVGWYNGHPDFADLDPPLDGTHAAVVGNGNVALDCAR
;
A
#
# COMPACT_ATOMS: atom_id res chain seq x y z
N MET A 1 23.55 -8.77 -15.74
CA MET A 1 22.15 -8.77 -15.28
C MET A 1 22.00 -7.61 -14.34
N ARG A 2 20.96 -6.79 -14.47
CA ARG A 2 20.67 -5.65 -13.57
C ARG A 2 19.90 -6.14 -12.37
N HIS A 3 20.16 -5.53 -11.21
CA HIS A 3 19.48 -5.86 -9.97
C HIS A 3 18.80 -4.61 -9.40
N PHE A 4 17.48 -4.65 -9.22
CA PHE A 4 16.65 -3.52 -8.77
C PHE A 4 15.96 -3.84 -7.45
N ALA A 5 15.96 -2.88 -6.52
CA ALA A 5 15.10 -2.91 -5.35
C ALA A 5 13.92 -1.96 -5.56
N ILE A 6 12.72 -2.42 -5.27
CA ILE A 6 11.51 -1.60 -5.24
C ILE A 6 10.98 -1.61 -3.80
N VAL A 7 10.96 -0.46 -3.14
CA VAL A 7 10.48 -0.33 -1.77
C VAL A 7 9.00 0.04 -1.78
N GLY A 8 8.16 -0.92 -1.44
CA GLY A 8 6.71 -0.84 -1.46
C GLY A 8 6.07 -1.75 -2.51
N SER A 9 5.19 -2.63 -2.06
CA SER A 9 4.48 -3.64 -2.87
C SER A 9 3.07 -3.21 -3.28
N GLY A 10 2.79 -1.92 -3.28
CA GLY A 10 1.53 -1.37 -3.78
C GLY A 10 1.48 -1.30 -5.31
N PRO A 11 0.43 -0.67 -5.88
CA PRO A 11 0.27 -0.50 -7.34
C PRO A 11 1.50 0.07 -8.03
N ALA A 12 2.10 1.13 -7.47
CA ALA A 12 3.29 1.76 -8.04
C ALA A 12 4.47 0.77 -8.12
N GLY A 13 4.68 -0.05 -7.08
CA GLY A 13 5.72 -1.07 -7.05
C GLY A 13 5.53 -2.12 -8.13
N PHE A 14 4.34 -2.71 -8.23
CA PHE A 14 4.06 -3.75 -9.23
C PHE A 14 4.09 -3.24 -10.67
N TYR A 15 3.57 -2.04 -10.94
CA TYR A 15 3.69 -1.46 -12.28
C TYR A 15 5.14 -1.12 -12.64
N THR A 16 5.96 -0.73 -11.65
CA THR A 16 7.41 -0.52 -11.87
C THR A 16 8.10 -1.84 -12.17
N ALA A 17 7.83 -2.89 -11.41
CA ALA A 17 8.39 -4.22 -11.66
C ALA A 17 8.05 -4.71 -13.08
N GLU A 18 6.77 -4.64 -13.49
CA GLU A 18 6.33 -5.01 -14.84
C GLU A 18 7.04 -4.19 -15.94
N ALA A 19 7.24 -2.90 -15.70
CA ALA A 19 7.93 -2.03 -16.65
C ALA A 19 9.42 -2.40 -16.78
N LEU A 20 10.09 -2.72 -15.68
CA LEU A 20 11.49 -3.16 -15.66
C LEU A 20 11.64 -4.52 -16.33
N GLU A 21 10.78 -5.50 -16.05
CA GLU A 21 10.79 -6.79 -16.74
C GLU A 21 10.68 -6.63 -18.26
N ARG A 22 9.73 -5.78 -18.71
CA ARG A 22 9.55 -5.52 -20.14
C ARG A 22 10.74 -4.82 -20.76
N ALA A 23 11.39 -3.90 -20.03
CA ALA A 23 12.54 -3.14 -20.54
C ALA A 23 13.81 -3.97 -20.64
N TYR A 24 14.02 -4.90 -19.70
CA TYR A 24 15.27 -5.65 -19.58
C TYR A 24 15.18 -7.11 -20.04
N GLY A 25 13.96 -7.63 -20.25
CA GLY A 25 13.72 -8.91 -20.90
C GLY A 25 14.50 -10.10 -20.33
N GLY A 26 14.38 -10.42 -19.05
CA GLY A 26 15.10 -11.49 -18.39
C GLY A 26 16.56 -11.16 -17.99
N ASN A 27 17.05 -9.98 -18.31
CA ASN A 27 18.35 -9.46 -17.85
C ASN A 27 18.23 -8.58 -16.59
N ALA A 28 17.09 -8.62 -15.92
CA ALA A 28 16.85 -7.98 -14.64
C ALA A 28 16.48 -8.99 -13.57
N ARG A 29 16.90 -8.68 -12.34
CA ARG A 29 16.35 -9.24 -11.12
C ARG A 29 15.72 -8.08 -10.34
N ILE A 30 14.54 -8.29 -9.78
CA ILE A 30 13.73 -7.26 -9.16
C ILE A 30 13.25 -7.79 -7.81
N ASP A 31 13.70 -7.18 -6.73
CA ASP A 31 13.24 -7.48 -5.39
C ASP A 31 12.24 -6.41 -4.95
N ILE A 32 10.98 -6.82 -4.71
CA ILE A 32 9.94 -5.94 -4.16
C ILE A 32 9.94 -6.11 -2.65
N ILE A 33 10.39 -5.08 -1.94
CA ILE A 33 10.58 -5.08 -0.49
C ILE A 33 9.39 -4.38 0.17
N ASP A 34 8.76 -5.01 1.16
CA ASP A 34 7.66 -4.40 1.91
C ASP A 34 7.74 -4.72 3.40
N ARG A 35 7.26 -3.78 4.23
CA ARG A 35 7.19 -3.96 5.68
C ARG A 35 6.13 -4.98 6.12
N TYR A 36 5.14 -5.24 5.26
CA TYR A 36 4.11 -6.25 5.53
C TYR A 36 4.47 -7.61 4.93
N PRO A 37 3.97 -8.70 5.52
CA PRO A 37 4.19 -10.05 5.01
C PRO A 37 3.37 -10.36 3.76
N VAL A 38 2.49 -9.46 3.33
CA VAL A 38 1.58 -9.64 2.22
C VAL A 38 1.64 -8.44 1.28
N PRO A 39 1.64 -8.66 -0.05
CA PRO A 39 1.73 -7.60 -1.05
C PRO A 39 0.38 -6.93 -1.34
N TYR A 40 0.43 -5.98 -2.26
CA TYR A 40 -0.64 -5.28 -2.99
C TYR A 40 -1.10 -3.97 -2.34
N GLY A 41 -0.57 -3.57 -1.17
CA GLY A 41 -0.80 -2.26 -0.57
C GLY A 41 -2.29 -1.85 -0.58
N LEU A 42 -2.62 -0.71 -1.19
CA LEU A 42 -3.98 -0.17 -1.25
C LEU A 42 -5.01 -1.08 -1.95
N ILE A 43 -4.60 -1.97 -2.86
CA ILE A 43 -5.53 -2.92 -3.47
C ILE A 43 -6.05 -3.91 -2.43
N ARG A 44 -5.20 -4.28 -1.48
CA ARG A 44 -5.58 -5.12 -0.35
C ARG A 44 -6.31 -4.32 0.74
N PHE A 45 -5.73 -3.20 1.17
CA PHE A 45 -6.10 -2.52 2.41
C PHE A 45 -6.85 -1.21 2.21
N GLY A 46 -6.92 -0.66 0.99
CA GLY A 46 -7.51 0.64 0.73
C GLY A 46 -8.72 0.62 -0.20
N VAL A 47 -9.00 -0.49 -0.87
CA VAL A 47 -10.17 -0.66 -1.74
C VAL A 47 -11.28 -1.35 -0.96
N ALA A 48 -12.49 -0.79 -0.97
CA ALA A 48 -13.64 -1.38 -0.28
C ALA A 48 -13.92 -2.82 -0.75
N PRO A 49 -14.38 -3.72 0.14
CA PRO A 49 -14.54 -5.15 -0.15
C PRO A 49 -15.49 -5.45 -1.31
N ASP A 50 -16.46 -4.61 -1.58
CA ASP A 50 -17.45 -4.74 -2.64
C ASP A 50 -16.96 -4.26 -4.02
N HIS A 51 -15.85 -3.54 -4.12
CA HIS A 51 -15.22 -3.15 -5.38
C HIS A 51 -14.40 -4.29 -6.00
N GLN A 52 -15.06 -5.40 -6.33
CA GLN A 52 -14.42 -6.62 -6.84
C GLN A 52 -13.64 -6.39 -8.15
N SER A 53 -14.14 -5.51 -9.03
CA SER A 53 -13.48 -5.19 -10.29
C SER A 53 -12.11 -4.50 -10.08
N LEU A 54 -12.01 -3.61 -9.07
CA LEU A 54 -10.75 -2.96 -8.71
C LEU A 54 -9.81 -3.94 -8.00
N LYS A 55 -10.34 -4.79 -7.14
CA LYS A 55 -9.54 -5.85 -6.49
C LYS A 55 -9.01 -6.88 -7.50
N ALA A 56 -9.70 -7.07 -8.62
CA ALA A 56 -9.28 -8.00 -9.68
C ALA A 56 -7.94 -7.60 -10.35
N VAL A 57 -7.46 -6.35 -10.16
CA VAL A 57 -6.14 -5.94 -10.64
C VAL A 57 -5.00 -6.73 -9.97
N SER A 58 -5.24 -7.29 -8.78
CA SER A 58 -4.29 -8.19 -8.10
C SER A 58 -3.87 -9.36 -8.98
N LYS A 59 -4.76 -9.89 -9.82
CA LYS A 59 -4.44 -10.97 -10.79
C LYS A 59 -3.36 -10.57 -11.79
N ARG A 60 -3.21 -9.28 -12.10
CA ARG A 60 -2.11 -8.78 -12.92
C ARG A 60 -0.81 -8.75 -12.11
N TYR A 61 -0.90 -8.38 -10.84
CA TYR A 61 0.25 -8.38 -9.95
C TYR A 61 0.73 -9.79 -9.63
N ASP A 62 -0.19 -10.76 -9.49
CA ASP A 62 0.15 -12.17 -9.33
C ASP A 62 1.07 -12.64 -10.47
N LYS A 63 0.74 -12.31 -11.72
CA LYS A 63 1.55 -12.65 -12.88
C LYS A 63 2.96 -12.04 -12.84
N VAL A 64 3.07 -10.82 -12.33
CA VAL A 64 4.37 -10.15 -12.16
C VAL A 64 5.15 -10.81 -11.04
N ALA A 65 4.51 -11.12 -9.91
CA ALA A 65 5.15 -11.76 -8.77
C ALA A 65 5.60 -13.21 -9.06
N GLU A 66 4.94 -13.89 -10.00
CA GLU A 66 5.27 -15.25 -10.45
C GLU A 66 6.36 -15.28 -11.53
N SER A 67 6.81 -14.12 -12.02
CA SER A 67 7.87 -14.02 -13.02
C SER A 67 9.22 -14.45 -12.44
N ALA A 68 10.00 -15.19 -13.19
CA ALA A 68 11.26 -15.77 -12.75
C ALA A 68 12.34 -14.74 -12.31
N GLY A 69 12.16 -13.47 -12.65
CA GLY A 69 13.08 -12.38 -12.29
C GLY A 69 12.56 -11.47 -11.18
N VAL A 70 11.41 -11.76 -10.57
CA VAL A 70 10.77 -10.94 -9.53
C VAL A 70 10.64 -11.74 -8.24
N ASP A 71 11.16 -11.20 -7.15
CA ASP A 71 11.03 -11.77 -5.81
C ASP A 71 10.28 -10.77 -4.89
N PHE A 72 9.40 -11.29 -4.02
CA PHE A 72 8.75 -10.51 -2.97
C PHE A 72 9.44 -10.76 -1.63
N VAL A 73 9.91 -9.70 -0.99
CA VAL A 73 10.60 -9.70 0.30
C VAL A 73 9.76 -8.97 1.33
N GLY A 74 8.89 -9.71 1.99
CA GLY A 74 8.01 -9.19 3.04
C GLY A 74 8.68 -9.12 4.42
N ASN A 75 8.03 -8.41 5.37
CA ASN A 75 8.51 -8.19 6.74
C ASN A 75 9.86 -7.45 6.83
N VAL A 76 10.22 -6.64 5.85
CA VAL A 76 11.43 -5.82 5.85
C VAL A 76 11.06 -4.35 5.78
N THR A 77 11.36 -3.61 6.85
CA THR A 77 11.12 -2.17 6.93
C THR A 77 12.39 -1.41 6.55
N VAL A 78 12.40 -0.81 5.38
CA VAL A 78 13.49 0.06 4.95
C VAL A 78 13.53 1.31 5.84
N GLY A 79 14.72 1.62 6.35
CA GLY A 79 14.95 2.66 7.36
C GLY A 79 15.04 2.13 8.80
N ARG A 80 14.61 0.87 9.05
CA ARG A 80 14.77 0.19 10.33
C ARG A 80 15.64 -1.06 10.21
N ASP A 81 15.26 -1.98 9.32
CA ASP A 81 15.93 -3.28 9.17
C ASP A 81 17.08 -3.23 8.17
N VAL A 82 16.94 -2.36 7.17
CA VAL A 82 17.95 -2.05 6.16
C VAL A 82 17.80 -0.58 5.75
N SER A 83 18.89 0.14 5.57
CA SER A 83 18.89 1.52 5.09
C SER A 83 18.86 1.60 3.56
N VAL A 84 18.44 2.75 3.01
CA VAL A 84 18.53 3.01 1.57
C VAL A 84 19.99 2.98 1.09
N SER A 85 20.93 3.42 1.93
CA SER A 85 22.36 3.40 1.59
C SER A 85 22.89 1.98 1.42
N GLU A 86 22.54 1.07 2.34
CA GLU A 86 22.91 -0.35 2.22
C GLU A 86 22.28 -1.00 0.97
N LEU A 87 21.03 -0.67 0.65
CA LEU A 87 20.42 -1.14 -0.59
C LEU A 87 21.18 -0.65 -1.83
N LEU A 88 21.63 0.62 -1.84
CA LEU A 88 22.39 1.18 -2.95
C LEU A 88 23.79 0.58 -3.13
N GLU A 89 24.32 -0.12 -2.11
CA GLU A 89 25.57 -0.85 -2.23
C GLU A 89 25.43 -2.18 -2.99
N VAL A 90 24.22 -2.76 -3.00
CA VAL A 90 23.99 -4.10 -3.58
C VAL A 90 23.07 -4.10 -4.80
N TYR A 91 22.27 -3.05 -5.01
CA TYR A 91 21.38 -2.90 -6.15
C TYR A 91 21.89 -1.84 -7.14
N ASP A 92 21.67 -2.05 -8.42
CA ASP A 92 21.96 -1.06 -9.46
C ASP A 92 21.07 0.19 -9.34
N ALA A 93 19.85 0.03 -8.81
CA ALA A 93 18.96 1.14 -8.47
C ALA A 93 17.95 0.75 -7.39
N VAL A 94 17.54 1.74 -6.59
CA VAL A 94 16.49 1.62 -5.57
C VAL A 94 15.35 2.56 -5.95
N ILE A 95 14.14 2.02 -6.09
CA ILE A 95 12.94 2.75 -6.43
C ILE A 95 12.02 2.83 -5.20
N LEU A 96 11.67 4.03 -4.77
CA LEU A 96 10.76 4.24 -3.64
C LEU A 96 9.33 4.33 -4.13
N ALA A 97 8.49 3.36 -3.75
CA ALA A 97 7.08 3.23 -4.10
C ALA A 97 6.21 3.03 -2.85
N THR A 98 6.57 3.72 -1.76
CA THR A 98 6.05 3.51 -0.40
C THR A 98 4.61 3.95 -0.18
N GLY A 99 4.02 4.68 -1.13
CA GLY A 99 2.66 5.22 -1.00
C GLY A 99 2.57 6.37 0.02
N ALA A 100 1.34 6.67 0.45
CA ALA A 100 1.03 7.67 1.45
C ALA A 100 0.14 7.03 2.54
N PRO A 101 0.73 6.55 3.65
CA PRO A 101 0.02 5.76 4.64
C PRO A 101 -0.87 6.57 5.59
N HIS A 102 -0.72 7.90 5.62
CA HIS A 102 -1.42 8.76 6.57
C HIS A 102 -2.38 9.72 5.89
N ASP A 103 -3.48 10.02 6.58
CA ASP A 103 -4.41 11.04 6.17
C ASP A 103 -3.78 12.44 6.31
N ARG A 104 -4.18 13.33 5.42
CA ARG A 104 -3.83 14.74 5.52
C ARG A 104 -4.74 15.43 6.52
N LYS A 105 -4.18 16.07 7.54
CA LYS A 105 -4.93 16.92 8.46
C LYS A 105 -5.55 18.12 7.74
N LEU A 106 -6.79 18.45 8.10
CA LEU A 106 -7.51 19.60 7.57
C LEU A 106 -7.11 20.90 8.27
N GLY A 107 -6.67 20.83 9.53
CA GLY A 107 -6.29 21.98 10.36
C GLY A 107 -7.50 22.80 10.81
N ILE A 108 -8.64 22.16 11.01
CA ILE A 108 -9.88 22.83 11.47
C ILE A 108 -10.17 22.51 12.93
N PRO A 109 -10.88 23.40 13.64
CA PRO A 109 -11.30 23.15 15.01
C PRO A 109 -12.14 21.86 15.12
N GLY A 110 -11.80 21.01 16.08
CA GLY A 110 -12.52 19.76 16.33
C GLY A 110 -11.98 18.54 15.58
N GLU A 111 -10.98 18.68 14.73
CA GLU A 111 -10.37 17.56 13.99
C GLU A 111 -9.76 16.47 14.90
N ASP A 112 -9.28 16.89 16.08
CA ASP A 112 -8.65 15.96 17.03
C ASP A 112 -9.64 15.50 18.15
N LEU A 113 -10.94 15.70 18.00
CA LEU A 113 -11.94 15.24 18.96
C LEU A 113 -12.13 13.73 18.90
N PRO A 114 -12.48 13.07 20.02
CA PRO A 114 -12.85 11.67 20.04
C PRO A 114 -13.96 11.37 19.03
N GLY A 115 -13.80 10.29 18.26
CA GLY A 115 -14.75 9.87 17.22
C GLY A 115 -14.51 10.53 15.86
N VAL A 116 -13.54 11.43 15.73
CA VAL A 116 -13.06 11.91 14.42
C VAL A 116 -11.94 10.99 13.96
N ILE A 117 -12.15 10.30 12.83
CA ILE A 117 -11.26 9.28 12.32
C ILE A 117 -10.87 9.63 10.89
N GLY A 118 -9.60 9.47 10.55
CA GLY A 118 -9.11 9.63 9.20
C GLY A 118 -9.62 8.53 8.25
N SER A 119 -9.82 8.86 6.99
CA SER A 119 -10.35 7.90 6.02
C SER A 119 -9.39 6.73 5.77
N ALA A 120 -8.08 6.96 5.81
CA ALA A 120 -7.09 5.88 5.64
C ALA A 120 -7.12 4.90 6.82
N GLU A 121 -7.28 5.41 8.04
CA GLU A 121 -7.41 4.60 9.25
C GLU A 121 -8.68 3.77 9.22
N PHE A 122 -9.83 4.41 8.93
CA PHE A 122 -11.13 3.74 8.89
C PHE A 122 -11.20 2.68 7.79
N VAL A 123 -10.76 3.02 6.57
CA VAL A 123 -10.71 2.08 5.44
C VAL A 123 -9.73 0.95 5.70
N GLY A 124 -8.57 1.26 6.29
CA GLY A 124 -7.60 0.26 6.70
C GLY A 124 -8.18 -0.70 7.73
N TRP A 125 -8.87 -0.18 8.75
CA TRP A 125 -9.51 -0.98 9.79
C TRP A 125 -10.49 -2.01 9.22
N TYR A 126 -11.48 -1.61 8.42
CA TYR A 126 -12.45 -2.57 7.89
C TYR A 126 -11.86 -3.52 6.82
N ASN A 127 -10.70 -3.19 6.24
CA ASN A 127 -9.95 -4.10 5.36
C ASN A 127 -8.93 -4.98 6.11
N GLY A 128 -8.84 -4.90 7.44
CA GLY A 128 -7.93 -5.73 8.25
C GLY A 128 -6.47 -5.32 8.12
N HIS A 129 -6.19 -4.01 7.96
CA HIS A 129 -4.82 -3.50 7.92
C HIS A 129 -4.16 -3.65 9.29
N PRO A 130 -2.96 -4.23 9.40
CA PRO A 130 -2.33 -4.50 10.69
C PRO A 130 -2.14 -3.28 11.59
N ASP A 131 -1.80 -2.11 11.01
CA ASP A 131 -1.56 -0.89 11.78
C ASP A 131 -2.83 -0.30 12.41
N PHE A 132 -4.01 -0.73 11.97
CA PHE A 132 -5.33 -0.26 12.43
C PHE A 132 -6.17 -1.36 13.07
N ALA A 133 -5.55 -2.49 13.44
CA ALA A 133 -6.24 -3.62 14.03
C ALA A 133 -6.91 -3.28 15.38
N ASP A 134 -6.32 -2.36 16.13
CA ASP A 134 -6.79 -1.93 17.44
C ASP A 134 -7.73 -0.70 17.37
N LEU A 135 -8.06 -0.22 16.16
CA LEU A 135 -9.01 0.87 15.99
C LEU A 135 -10.42 0.39 16.38
N ASP A 136 -11.09 1.17 17.24
CA ASP A 136 -12.48 0.90 17.68
C ASP A 136 -13.38 2.09 17.28
N PRO A 137 -13.85 2.13 16.02
CA PRO A 137 -14.72 3.22 15.57
C PRO A 137 -16.05 3.23 16.32
N PRO A 138 -16.55 4.35 16.81
CA PRO A 138 -17.82 4.45 17.53
C PRO A 138 -19.02 4.34 16.54
N LEU A 139 -19.36 3.12 16.15
CA LEU A 139 -20.40 2.81 15.16
C LEU A 139 -21.80 2.59 15.77
N ASP A 140 -21.95 2.79 17.07
CA ASP A 140 -23.20 2.66 17.81
C ASP A 140 -24.07 3.93 17.80
N GLY A 141 -23.56 5.02 17.21
CA GLY A 141 -24.26 6.29 17.07
C GLY A 141 -25.40 6.26 16.05
N THR A 142 -26.38 7.17 16.22
CA THR A 142 -27.50 7.31 15.28
C THR A 142 -27.17 8.17 14.07
N HIS A 143 -26.04 8.89 14.09
CA HIS A 143 -25.60 9.78 13.02
C HIS A 143 -24.09 9.66 12.83
N ALA A 144 -23.67 9.68 11.57
CA ALA A 144 -22.27 9.83 11.17
C ALA A 144 -22.17 10.95 10.15
N ALA A 145 -21.06 11.70 10.20
CA ALA A 145 -20.75 12.72 9.21
C ALA A 145 -19.48 12.34 8.47
N VAL A 146 -19.53 12.36 7.15
CA VAL A 146 -18.36 12.13 6.29
C VAL A 146 -17.98 13.43 5.61
N VAL A 147 -16.76 13.90 5.85
CA VAL A 147 -16.23 15.13 5.28
C VAL A 147 -15.49 14.82 3.98
N GLY A 148 -16.16 15.04 2.86
CA GLY A 148 -15.66 14.78 1.52
C GLY A 148 -16.74 14.23 0.59
N ASN A 149 -16.45 14.22 -0.72
CA ASN A 149 -17.38 13.74 -1.75
C ASN A 149 -16.70 12.90 -2.84
N GLY A 150 -15.48 12.46 -2.59
CA GLY A 150 -14.75 11.52 -3.46
C GLY A 150 -15.16 10.06 -3.23
N ASN A 151 -14.62 9.16 -4.03
CA ASN A 151 -14.94 7.73 -3.97
C ASN A 151 -14.71 7.15 -2.56
N VAL A 152 -13.62 7.52 -1.90
CA VAL A 152 -13.32 7.05 -0.54
C VAL A 152 -14.37 7.54 0.47
N ALA A 153 -14.82 8.80 0.35
CA ALA A 153 -15.87 9.31 1.22
C ALA A 153 -17.20 8.55 1.06
N LEU A 154 -17.55 8.19 -0.19
CA LEU A 154 -18.72 7.36 -0.48
C LEU A 154 -18.57 5.95 0.08
N ASP A 155 -17.37 5.36 0.01
CA ASP A 155 -17.08 4.04 0.61
C ASP A 155 -17.19 4.08 2.13
N CYS A 156 -16.73 5.16 2.78
CA CYS A 156 -16.86 5.33 4.22
C CYS A 156 -18.32 5.56 4.68
N ALA A 157 -19.16 6.18 3.84
CA ALA A 157 -20.56 6.49 4.17
C ALA A 157 -21.52 5.30 3.99
N ARG A 158 -21.11 4.31 3.27
CA ARG A 158 -21.88 3.12 2.88
C ARG A 158 -21.63 1.94 3.80
#